data_4130ecefc55f93ff3fc871312c5fac3b
#
_entry.id   4130ecefc55f93ff3fc871312c5fac3b
#
_cell.length_a   1.000
_cell.length_b   1.000
_cell.length_c   1.000
_cell.angle_alpha   90.00
_cell.angle_beta   90.00
_cell.angle_gamma   90.00
#
_symmetry.space_group_name_H-M   'P 1'
#
loop_
_entity.id
_entity.type
_entity.pdbx_description
1 polymer ?
#
loop_
_entity_poly.entity_id
_entity_poly.type
_entity_poly.pdbx_seq_one_letter_code
_entity_poly.pdbx_strand_id
1 'polypeptide(L)'
;MGHEVIAGHLHALADTSYKAFNATLIPNVSPETMLGIRVPQLRSYAKELLRSDMDGGTHVVEDFLEALPHTLFEENMLHAMLLNLTVHSADEAFRMLDRFLPHVDNWAVCDALNVRAFHSSKADSHAVLRKINAWTGTRTRSVMRLTF
;
A
#
# COMPACT_ATOMS: atom_id res chain seq x y z
N MET A 1 0.50 -7.42 16.90
CA MET A 1 1.51 -6.56 17.57
C MET A 1 2.16 -5.55 16.63
N GLY A 2 2.66 -5.99 15.47
CA GLY A 2 3.33 -5.07 14.55
C GLY A 2 2.48 -3.91 14.08
N HIS A 3 1.21 -4.15 13.76
CA HIS A 3 0.30 -3.11 13.27
C HIS A 3 0.00 -2.03 14.33
N GLU A 4 0.04 -2.36 15.61
CA GLU A 4 -0.19 -1.39 16.68
C GLU A 4 0.97 -0.41 16.81
N VAL A 5 2.19 -0.89 16.66
CA VAL A 5 3.39 -0.05 16.66
C VAL A 5 3.35 0.92 15.47
N ILE A 6 2.98 0.43 14.31
CA ILE A 6 2.87 1.24 13.10
C ILE A 6 1.79 2.30 13.26
N ALA A 7 0.59 1.92 13.72
CA ALA A 7 -0.50 2.87 13.93
C ALA A 7 -0.10 3.99 14.89
N GLY A 8 0.58 3.65 15.98
CA GLY A 8 1.07 4.64 16.96
C GLY A 8 2.06 5.62 16.35
N HIS A 9 2.98 5.13 15.53
CA HIS A 9 3.95 6.00 14.85
C HIS A 9 3.26 6.92 13.83
N LEU A 10 2.31 6.38 13.08
CA LEU A 10 1.56 7.18 12.11
C LEU A 10 0.77 8.30 12.80
N HIS A 11 0.14 8.02 13.94
CA HIS A 11 -0.55 9.05 14.72
C HIS A 11 0.39 10.16 15.16
N ALA A 12 1.63 9.83 15.47
CA ALA A 12 2.64 10.83 15.86
C ALA A 12 3.06 11.73 14.69
N LEU A 13 2.89 11.28 13.45
CA LEU A 13 3.21 12.05 12.25
C LEU A 13 2.02 12.88 11.73
N ALA A 14 0.85 12.74 12.32
CA ALA A 14 -0.38 13.36 11.82
C ALA A 14 -0.29 14.88 11.78
N ASP A 15 -0.79 15.48 10.67
CA ASP A 15 -0.84 16.92 10.45
C ASP A 15 -2.26 17.29 10.03
N THR A 16 -2.99 17.98 10.91
CA THR A 16 -4.39 18.34 10.67
C THR A 16 -4.60 19.24 9.49
N SER A 17 -3.69 20.16 9.23
CA SER A 17 -3.77 21.07 8.07
C SER A 17 -3.64 20.29 6.75
N TYR A 18 -2.68 19.39 6.69
CA TYR A 18 -2.50 18.53 5.52
C TYR A 18 -3.67 17.56 5.36
N LYS A 19 -4.21 17.05 6.46
CA LYS A 19 -5.40 16.17 6.44
C LYS A 19 -6.57 16.86 5.75
N ALA A 20 -6.86 18.10 6.12
CA ALA A 20 -7.96 18.87 5.55
C ALA A 20 -7.79 19.06 4.05
N PHE A 21 -6.57 19.39 3.61
CA PHE A 21 -6.26 19.54 2.19
C PHE A 21 -6.39 18.21 1.44
N ASN A 22 -5.78 17.15 1.98
CA ASN A 22 -5.75 15.84 1.35
C ASN A 22 -7.15 15.24 1.21
N ALA A 23 -8.02 15.46 2.19
CA ALA A 23 -9.40 14.97 2.16
C ALA A 23 -10.18 15.55 0.97
N THR A 24 -9.89 16.76 0.54
CA THR A 24 -10.55 17.36 -0.63
C THR A 24 -10.16 16.69 -1.93
N LEU A 25 -8.97 16.09 -1.98
CA LEU A 25 -8.44 15.42 -3.17
C LEU A 25 -8.92 13.96 -3.30
N ILE A 26 -9.34 13.36 -2.20
CA ILE A 26 -9.76 11.96 -2.15
C ILE A 26 -11.14 11.85 -1.51
N PRO A 27 -12.19 12.31 -2.22
CA PRO A 27 -13.53 12.45 -1.62
C PRO A 27 -14.20 11.11 -1.29
N ASN A 28 -13.75 10.01 -1.88
CA ASN A 28 -14.33 8.68 -1.60
C ASN A 28 -13.73 8.01 -0.37
N VAL A 29 -12.78 8.66 0.31
CA VAL A 29 -12.24 8.17 1.58
C VAL A 29 -12.77 9.07 2.70
N SER A 30 -13.29 8.44 3.77
CA SER A 30 -13.80 9.19 4.92
C SER A 30 -12.65 9.95 5.59
N PRO A 31 -12.81 11.29 5.79
CA PRO A 31 -11.78 12.06 6.48
C PRO A 31 -11.44 11.55 7.89
N GLU A 32 -12.38 10.86 8.52
CA GLU A 32 -12.18 10.29 9.86
C GLU A 32 -11.10 9.22 9.87
N THR A 33 -10.84 8.58 8.72
CA THR A 33 -9.80 7.56 8.58
C THR A 33 -8.45 8.13 8.15
N MET A 34 -8.36 9.44 7.96
CA MET A 34 -7.14 10.12 7.54
C MET A 34 -6.42 10.79 8.70
N LEU A 35 -5.12 10.70 8.72
CA LEU A 35 -4.27 11.39 9.71
C LEU A 35 -3.62 12.64 9.16
N GLY A 36 -3.38 12.68 7.86
CA GLY A 36 -2.67 13.77 7.22
C GLY A 36 -1.16 13.61 7.30
N ILE A 37 -0.63 12.68 6.50
CA ILE A 37 0.80 12.44 6.42
C ILE A 37 1.21 12.54 4.96
N ARG A 38 2.23 13.33 4.67
CA ARG A 38 2.71 13.55 3.31
C ARG A 38 3.39 12.30 2.77
N VAL A 39 3.24 12.06 1.48
CA VAL A 39 3.79 10.88 0.80
C VAL A 39 5.29 10.68 1.06
N PRO A 40 6.15 11.71 0.98
CA PRO A 40 7.57 11.53 1.27
C PRO A 40 7.85 11.02 2.69
N GLN A 41 7.05 11.45 3.67
CA GLN A 41 7.18 10.97 5.05
C GLN A 41 6.80 9.49 5.16
N LEU A 42 5.72 9.07 4.50
CA LEU A 42 5.30 7.68 4.48
C LEU A 42 6.36 6.80 3.79
N ARG A 43 6.92 7.29 2.69
CA ARG A 43 7.96 6.56 1.95
C ARG A 43 9.21 6.37 2.81
N SER A 44 9.63 7.41 3.51
CA SER A 44 10.77 7.35 4.42
C SER A 44 10.52 6.35 5.56
N TYR A 45 9.31 6.37 6.10
CA TYR A 45 8.94 5.47 7.18
C TYR A 45 8.91 4.01 6.72
N ALA A 46 8.42 3.74 5.51
CA ALA A 46 8.44 2.39 4.94
C ALA A 46 9.86 1.83 4.88
N LYS A 47 10.81 2.64 4.40
CA LYS A 47 12.22 2.25 4.32
C LYS A 47 12.82 2.03 5.70
N GLU A 48 12.47 2.88 6.65
CA GLU A 48 12.93 2.76 8.04
C GLU A 48 12.42 1.48 8.69
N LEU A 49 11.16 1.13 8.47
CA LEU A 49 10.58 -0.12 9.00
C LEU A 49 11.34 -1.35 8.49
N LEU A 50 11.61 -1.39 7.19
CA LEU A 50 12.35 -2.51 6.60
C LEU A 50 13.76 -2.63 7.18
N ARG A 51 14.45 -1.48 7.32
CA ARG A 51 15.79 -1.46 7.91
C ARG A 51 15.74 -1.92 9.35
N SER A 52 14.77 -1.46 10.10
CA SER A 52 14.60 -1.83 11.51
C SER A 52 14.34 -3.33 11.68
N ASP A 53 13.51 -3.90 10.81
CA ASP A 53 13.25 -5.34 10.83
C ASP A 53 14.51 -6.16 10.52
N MET A 54 15.31 -5.72 9.53
CA MET A 54 16.55 -6.38 9.17
C MET A 54 17.57 -6.31 10.30
N ASP A 55 17.76 -5.14 10.88
CA ASP A 55 18.76 -4.90 11.93
C ASP A 55 18.38 -5.60 13.25
N GLY A 56 17.09 -5.61 13.58
CA GLY A 56 16.58 -6.17 14.82
C GLY A 56 16.11 -7.62 14.74
N GLY A 57 16.08 -8.20 13.54
CA GLY A 57 15.57 -9.55 13.34
C GLY A 57 14.10 -9.69 13.67
N THR A 58 13.32 -8.61 13.48
CA THR A 58 11.89 -8.58 13.77
C THR A 58 11.07 -8.78 12.51
N HIS A 59 9.75 -8.96 12.68
CA HIS A 59 8.80 -9.23 11.58
C HIS A 59 7.62 -8.25 11.62
N VAL A 60 7.88 -7.00 11.98
CA VAL A 60 6.84 -5.96 12.09
C VAL A 60 6.17 -5.71 10.74
N VAL A 61 6.96 -5.66 9.65
CA VAL A 61 6.44 -5.45 8.30
C VAL A 61 5.53 -6.60 7.88
N GLU A 62 5.98 -7.84 8.08
CA GLU A 62 5.19 -9.03 7.72
C GLU A 62 3.87 -9.07 8.49
N ASP A 63 3.91 -8.82 9.79
CA ASP A 63 2.72 -8.78 10.64
C ASP A 63 1.74 -7.71 10.14
N PHE A 64 2.25 -6.55 9.77
CA PHE A 64 1.43 -5.45 9.25
C PHE A 64 0.77 -5.85 7.91
N LEU A 65 1.52 -6.46 7.00
CA LEU A 65 0.99 -6.86 5.71
C LEU A 65 -0.09 -7.95 5.83
N GLU A 66 -0.05 -8.75 6.88
CA GLU A 66 -1.05 -9.78 7.14
C GLU A 66 -2.28 -9.26 7.88
N ALA A 67 -2.19 -8.09 8.50
CA ALA A 67 -3.25 -7.51 9.33
C ALA A 67 -4.31 -6.75 8.52
N LEU A 68 -4.79 -7.32 7.44
CA LEU A 68 -5.84 -6.74 6.61
C LEU A 68 -7.24 -7.05 7.17
N PRO A 69 -8.22 -6.16 7.02
CA PRO A 69 -8.11 -4.82 6.42
C PRO A 69 -7.49 -3.79 7.39
N HIS A 70 -6.92 -2.73 6.82
CA HIS A 70 -6.43 -1.60 7.62
C HIS A 70 -7.54 -0.56 7.80
N THR A 71 -7.53 0.11 8.94
CA THR A 71 -8.53 1.13 9.27
C THR A 71 -8.19 2.49 8.69
N LEU A 72 -6.90 2.86 8.73
CA LEU A 72 -6.45 4.20 8.33
C LEU A 72 -6.06 4.24 6.86
N PHE A 73 -6.38 5.35 6.20
CA PHE A 73 -5.94 5.62 4.83
C PHE A 73 -4.41 5.52 4.71
N GLU A 74 -3.69 6.12 5.66
CA GLU A 74 -2.22 6.09 5.65
C GLU A 74 -1.67 4.68 5.86
N GLU A 75 -2.37 3.82 6.57
CA GLU A 75 -1.98 2.41 6.67
C GLU A 75 -2.07 1.71 5.32
N ASN A 76 -3.11 2.00 4.53
CA ASN A 76 -3.24 1.45 3.19
C ASN A 76 -2.17 1.99 2.24
N MET A 77 -1.85 3.27 2.35
CA MET A 77 -0.74 3.88 1.59
C MET A 77 0.59 3.22 1.94
N LEU A 78 0.84 3.03 3.22
CA LEU A 78 2.06 2.37 3.71
C LEU A 78 2.14 0.93 3.21
N HIS A 79 1.01 0.21 3.23
CA HIS A 79 0.93 -1.16 2.73
C HIS A 79 1.38 -1.22 1.27
N ALA A 80 0.85 -0.32 0.43
CA ALA A 80 1.23 -0.25 -0.98
C ALA A 80 2.74 0.01 -1.14
N MET A 81 3.28 0.94 -0.36
CA MET A 81 4.71 1.26 -0.41
C MET A 81 5.59 0.10 0.05
N LEU A 82 5.16 -0.62 1.07
CA LEU A 82 5.89 -1.79 1.56
C LEU A 82 5.89 -2.92 0.52
N LEU A 83 4.77 -3.14 -0.17
CA LEU A 83 4.72 -4.12 -1.25
C LEU A 83 5.71 -3.77 -2.37
N ASN A 84 5.82 -2.49 -2.73
CA ASN A 84 6.77 -2.03 -3.72
C ASN A 84 8.22 -2.36 -3.35
N LEU A 85 8.53 -2.35 -2.06
CA LEU A 85 9.88 -2.55 -1.56
C LEU A 85 10.21 -4.01 -1.24
N THR A 86 9.19 -4.84 -0.96
CA THR A 86 9.42 -6.21 -0.47
C THR A 86 9.17 -7.29 -1.51
N VAL A 87 8.35 -7.01 -2.52
CA VAL A 87 8.00 -8.01 -3.54
C VAL A 87 9.09 -8.06 -4.62
N HIS A 88 9.62 -9.25 -4.89
CA HIS A 88 10.73 -9.44 -5.82
C HIS A 88 10.39 -10.32 -7.03
N SER A 89 9.24 -10.97 -7.05
CA SER A 89 8.83 -11.82 -8.17
C SER A 89 7.38 -11.55 -8.54
N ALA A 90 7.01 -11.87 -9.80
CA ALA A 90 5.64 -11.71 -10.28
C ALA A 90 4.67 -12.61 -9.51
N ASP A 91 5.06 -13.84 -9.21
CA ASP A 91 4.21 -14.79 -8.46
C ASP A 91 3.92 -14.29 -7.05
N GLU A 92 4.95 -13.78 -6.37
CA GLU A 92 4.78 -13.17 -5.05
C GLU A 92 3.90 -11.93 -5.12
N ALA A 93 4.09 -11.10 -6.16
CA ALA A 93 3.27 -9.91 -6.38
C ALA A 93 1.80 -10.28 -6.56
N PHE A 94 1.51 -11.30 -7.36
CA PHE A 94 0.13 -11.77 -7.57
C PHE A 94 -0.51 -12.20 -6.26
N ARG A 95 0.19 -12.99 -5.47
CA ARG A 95 -0.31 -13.48 -4.19
C ARG A 95 -0.59 -12.34 -3.22
N MET A 96 0.34 -11.41 -3.08
CA MET A 96 0.21 -10.30 -2.16
C MET A 96 -0.86 -9.31 -2.61
N LEU A 97 -0.94 -9.02 -3.89
CA LEU A 97 -1.95 -8.11 -4.43
C LEU A 97 -3.34 -8.71 -4.42
N ASP A 98 -3.48 -10.02 -4.64
CA ASP A 98 -4.79 -10.68 -4.50
C ASP A 98 -5.40 -10.46 -3.12
N ARG A 99 -4.57 -10.36 -2.08
CA ARG A 99 -5.02 -10.12 -0.71
C ARG A 99 -5.32 -8.65 -0.45
N PHE A 100 -4.58 -7.75 -1.08
CA PHE A 100 -4.67 -6.31 -0.80
C PHE A 100 -5.69 -5.57 -1.68
N LEU A 101 -5.74 -5.86 -2.97
CA LEU A 101 -6.57 -5.11 -3.92
C LEU A 101 -8.06 -5.04 -3.57
N PRO A 102 -8.68 -6.08 -2.98
CA PRO A 102 -10.07 -5.96 -2.55
C PRO A 102 -10.32 -4.84 -1.54
N HIS A 103 -9.29 -4.36 -0.86
CA HIS A 103 -9.37 -3.29 0.14
C HIS A 103 -8.97 -1.92 -0.42
N VAL A 104 -8.60 -1.84 -1.72
CA VAL A 104 -8.23 -0.59 -2.38
C VAL A 104 -9.48 0.04 -2.97
N ASP A 105 -9.87 1.20 -2.46
CA ASP A 105 -11.10 1.89 -2.84
C ASP A 105 -10.87 3.34 -3.30
N ASN A 106 -9.60 3.73 -3.50
CA ASN A 106 -9.29 5.10 -3.89
C ASN A 106 -8.07 5.14 -4.82
N TRP A 107 -7.99 6.23 -5.58
CA TRP A 107 -6.93 6.41 -6.58
C TRP A 107 -5.54 6.57 -5.96
N ALA A 108 -5.46 7.19 -4.78
CA ALA A 108 -4.17 7.52 -4.17
C ALA A 108 -3.40 6.25 -3.77
N VAL A 109 -4.09 5.28 -3.15
CA VAL A 109 -3.48 4.00 -2.79
C VAL A 109 -3.09 3.22 -4.04
N CYS A 110 -3.97 3.21 -5.05
CA CYS A 110 -3.69 2.52 -6.30
C CYS A 110 -2.47 3.12 -7.02
N ASP A 111 -2.38 4.46 -7.07
CA ASP A 111 -1.24 5.14 -7.69
C ASP A 111 0.06 4.93 -6.90
N ALA A 112 -0.03 4.68 -5.60
CA ALA A 112 1.15 4.37 -4.79
C ALA A 112 1.74 3.00 -5.12
N LEU A 113 0.93 2.08 -5.65
CA LEU A 113 1.40 0.77 -6.07
C LEU A 113 2.28 0.87 -7.31
N ASN A 114 3.51 0.42 -7.20
CA ASN A 114 4.46 0.38 -8.31
C ASN A 114 5.36 -0.84 -8.11
N VAL A 115 4.78 -2.01 -8.33
CA VAL A 115 5.46 -3.29 -8.08
C VAL A 115 6.43 -3.56 -9.22
N ARG A 116 7.71 -3.41 -8.95
CA ARG A 116 8.78 -3.56 -9.95
C ARG A 116 8.82 -4.94 -10.60
N ALA A 117 8.38 -5.96 -9.89
CA ALA A 117 8.35 -7.33 -10.42
C ALA A 117 7.53 -7.44 -11.70
N PHE A 118 6.50 -6.59 -11.88
CA PHE A 118 5.67 -6.58 -13.09
C PHE A 118 6.38 -5.93 -14.27
N HIS A 119 7.38 -5.11 -14.01
CA HIS A 119 8.14 -4.38 -15.03
C HIS A 119 9.49 -5.03 -15.31
N SER A 120 9.77 -6.14 -14.66
CA SER A 120 11.01 -6.90 -14.86
C SER A 120 10.94 -7.66 -16.19
N SER A 121 12.05 -7.70 -16.92
CA SER A 121 12.17 -8.51 -18.14
C SER A 121 12.05 -10.02 -17.88
N LYS A 122 12.17 -10.42 -16.62
CA LYS A 122 12.00 -11.82 -16.19
C LYS A 122 10.54 -12.19 -15.90
N ALA A 123 9.66 -11.19 -15.84
CA ALA A 123 8.24 -11.43 -15.58
C ALA A 123 7.60 -12.07 -16.82
N ASP A 124 6.72 -13.06 -16.59
CA ASP A 124 5.91 -13.63 -17.66
C ASP A 124 4.81 -12.64 -18.04
N SER A 125 4.95 -12.02 -19.20
CA SER A 125 4.00 -11.01 -19.70
C SER A 125 2.58 -11.55 -19.82
N HIS A 126 2.42 -12.80 -20.23
CA HIS A 126 1.09 -13.42 -20.37
C HIS A 126 0.44 -13.62 -18.99
N ALA A 127 1.21 -14.07 -18.01
CA ALA A 127 0.70 -14.26 -16.65
C ALA A 127 0.28 -12.93 -16.04
N VAL A 128 1.09 -11.88 -16.24
CA VAL A 128 0.78 -10.54 -15.75
C VAL A 128 -0.50 -10.00 -16.38
N LEU A 129 -0.65 -10.13 -17.70
CA LEU A 129 -1.85 -9.66 -18.41
C LEU A 129 -3.10 -10.42 -17.97
N ARG A 130 -3.00 -11.74 -17.81
CA ARG A 130 -4.15 -12.54 -17.34
C ARG A 130 -4.59 -12.08 -15.96
N LYS A 131 -3.64 -11.79 -15.07
CA LYS A 131 -3.94 -11.37 -13.70
C LYS A 131 -4.55 -9.96 -13.68
N ILE A 132 -4.02 -9.04 -14.47
CA ILE A 132 -4.57 -7.69 -14.60
C ILE A 132 -6.01 -7.77 -15.09
N ASN A 133 -6.29 -8.60 -16.09
CA ASN A 133 -7.64 -8.79 -16.62
C ASN A 133 -8.59 -9.33 -15.54
N ALA A 134 -8.12 -10.25 -14.71
CA ALA A 134 -8.93 -10.78 -13.61
C ALA A 134 -9.25 -9.68 -12.59
N TRP A 135 -8.28 -8.86 -12.25
CA TRP A 135 -8.48 -7.75 -11.30
C TRP A 135 -9.43 -6.69 -11.84
N THR A 136 -9.37 -6.38 -13.15
CA THR A 136 -10.25 -5.37 -13.75
C THR A 136 -11.71 -5.78 -13.80
N GLY A 137 -12.02 -7.03 -13.53
CA GLY A 137 -13.38 -7.50 -13.38
C GLY A 137 -13.98 -7.25 -12.00
N THR A 138 -13.21 -6.71 -11.05
CA THR A 138 -13.62 -6.45 -9.68
C THR A 138 -14.08 -5.01 -9.48
N ARG A 139 -14.53 -4.68 -8.26
CA ARG A 139 -14.94 -3.31 -7.91
C ARG A 139 -13.78 -2.32 -7.94
N THR A 140 -12.54 -2.77 -7.94
CA THR A 140 -11.34 -1.91 -8.05
C THR A 140 -10.99 -1.57 -9.49
N ARG A 141 -11.80 -2.02 -10.43
CA ARG A 141 -11.54 -1.91 -11.87
C ARG A 141 -11.21 -0.49 -12.34
N SER A 142 -12.04 0.49 -11.93
CA SER A 142 -11.84 1.88 -12.36
C SER A 142 -10.56 2.48 -11.78
N VAL A 143 -10.20 2.09 -10.58
CA VAL A 143 -8.99 2.54 -9.89
C VAL A 143 -7.76 1.92 -10.55
N MET A 144 -7.82 0.63 -10.84
CA MET A 144 -6.73 -0.12 -11.45
C MET A 144 -6.34 0.40 -12.83
N ARG A 145 -7.31 0.89 -13.61
CA ARG A 145 -7.06 1.44 -14.94
C ARG A 145 -6.10 2.64 -14.94
N LEU A 146 -6.04 3.36 -13.85
CA LEU A 146 -5.16 4.52 -13.72
C LEU A 146 -3.72 4.11 -13.46
N THR A 147 -3.49 2.91 -12.95
CA THR A 147 -2.18 2.42 -12.53
C THR A 147 -1.54 1.50 -13.58
N PHE A 148 -2.33 0.70 -14.23
CA PHE A 148 -1.91 -0.29 -15.22
C PHE A 148 -2.49 0.02 -16.59
#